data_d393d62b06636278899c64e277ed24dc
#
_entry.id   d393d62b06636278899c64e277ed24dc
#
_cell.length_a   1.000
_cell.length_b   1.000
_cell.length_c   1.000
_cell.angle_alpha   90.00
_cell.angle_beta   90.00
_cell.angle_gamma   90.00
#
_symmetry.space_group_name_H-M   'P 1'
#
loop_
_entity.id
_entity.type
_entity.pdbx_description
1 polymer ?
#
loop_
_entity_poly.entity_id
_entity_poly.type
_entity_poly.pdbx_seq_one_letter_code
_entity_poly.pdbx_strand_id
1 'polypeptide(L)'
;MDAFFAAVEQRDNPELRGKPIAVGNEGHRGVVSTASYEARRYGVHSAMSSVVALRRCPQLIFTPVRMSVYKEISEHIHSIFHDYTDVIEPLSIDEAFLDVTENKQDIELAVDIAKDIKRRIREELNLTASAGVSYNKFLAKIASDYRKPDGLCVIHPSQALDFIARLPVEAFWGVGAVTAKKMHSMGIYNGAVLRSYSKGGLISAFGKMGAVYYDFARGIDDRPVVVDRERKSVGCERTLEEDLTRRSLLSVHLYQLVLELVERLRRGKFEGNVLTLKVKFSDFSQITRSRTVAQPLTSKTRILPVAKSLLADIDVEHMAVRLLGLSVSKSAAGFHRPVAVQLELDF
;
A
#
# COMPACT_ATOMS: atom_id res chain seq x y z
N MET A 1 -11.56 3.52 4.73
CA MET A 1 -12.92 3.37 4.16
C MET A 1 -13.35 1.91 4.21
N ASP A 2 -14.62 1.62 4.06
CA ASP A 2 -15.14 0.25 4.06
C ASP A 2 -15.30 -0.25 2.63
N ALA A 3 -14.54 -1.29 2.25
CA ALA A 3 -14.52 -1.89 0.91
C ALA A 3 -14.48 -0.83 -0.22
N PHE A 4 -13.64 0.19 -0.10
CA PHE A 4 -13.71 1.48 -0.78
C PHE A 4 -14.08 1.41 -2.26
N PHE A 5 -13.28 0.77 -3.11
CA PHE A 5 -13.57 0.72 -4.53
C PHE A 5 -14.91 0.02 -4.82
N ALA A 6 -15.16 -1.11 -4.16
CA ALA A 6 -16.43 -1.83 -4.34
C ALA A 6 -17.64 -1.02 -3.84
N ALA A 7 -17.49 -0.31 -2.73
CA ALA A 7 -18.54 0.57 -2.21
C ALA A 7 -18.85 1.73 -3.18
N VAL A 8 -17.83 2.31 -3.82
CA VAL A 8 -18.01 3.33 -4.87
C VAL A 8 -18.76 2.76 -6.08
N GLU A 9 -18.42 1.55 -6.54
CA GLU A 9 -19.12 0.92 -7.66
C GLU A 9 -20.60 0.63 -7.32
N GLN A 10 -20.90 0.14 -6.11
CA GLN A 10 -22.27 -0.10 -5.65
C GLN A 10 -23.05 1.21 -5.40
N ARG A 11 -22.36 2.30 -5.04
CA ARG A 11 -22.97 3.64 -4.91
C ARG A 11 -23.40 4.17 -6.26
N ASP A 12 -22.47 4.15 -7.23
CA ASP A 12 -22.66 4.75 -8.55
C ASP A 12 -23.55 3.91 -9.47
N ASN A 13 -23.62 2.60 -9.24
CA ASN A 13 -24.49 1.68 -9.98
C ASN A 13 -25.42 0.95 -9.01
N PRO A 14 -26.67 1.42 -8.84
CA PRO A 14 -27.64 0.81 -7.94
C PRO A 14 -27.92 -0.67 -8.22
N GLU A 15 -27.75 -1.14 -9.46
CA GLU A 15 -27.96 -2.55 -9.82
C GLU A 15 -26.93 -3.50 -9.18
N LEU A 16 -25.79 -2.96 -8.73
CA LEU A 16 -24.75 -3.74 -8.05
C LEU A 16 -24.97 -3.84 -6.54
N ARG A 17 -25.91 -3.06 -5.98
CA ARG A 17 -26.16 -3.04 -4.53
C ARG A 17 -26.66 -4.41 -4.05
N GLY A 18 -26.08 -4.87 -2.94
CA GLY A 18 -26.41 -6.16 -2.34
C GLY A 18 -25.88 -7.37 -3.10
N LYS A 19 -25.20 -7.18 -4.24
CA LYS A 19 -24.60 -8.26 -5.01
C LYS A 19 -23.12 -8.46 -4.64
N PRO A 20 -22.60 -9.69 -4.72
CA PRO A 20 -21.17 -9.93 -4.57
C PRO A 20 -20.42 -9.36 -5.78
N ILE A 21 -19.64 -8.30 -5.57
CA ILE A 21 -18.84 -7.69 -6.62
C ILE A 21 -17.35 -7.68 -6.24
N ALA A 22 -16.50 -7.67 -7.24
CA ALA A 22 -15.08 -7.44 -7.12
C ALA A 22 -14.63 -6.39 -8.14
N VAL A 23 -13.89 -5.40 -7.68
CA VAL A 23 -13.22 -4.45 -8.56
C VAL A 23 -11.91 -5.07 -9.01
N GLY A 24 -11.68 -5.16 -10.30
CA GLY A 24 -10.50 -5.78 -10.87
C GLY A 24 -10.71 -6.26 -12.32
N ASN A 25 -9.80 -7.09 -12.79
CA ASN A 25 -9.89 -7.69 -14.11
C ASN A 25 -10.30 -9.18 -13.98
N GLU A 26 -11.34 -9.60 -14.69
CA GLU A 26 -11.81 -10.98 -14.73
C GLU A 26 -10.85 -11.94 -15.46
N GLY A 27 -9.92 -11.40 -16.26
CA GLY A 27 -8.99 -12.20 -17.06
C GLY A 27 -8.21 -13.27 -16.30
N HIS A 28 -7.66 -14.25 -17.01
CA HIS A 28 -6.92 -15.40 -16.47
C HIS A 28 -5.78 -15.00 -15.49
N ARG A 29 -5.16 -13.84 -15.68
CA ARG A 29 -4.13 -13.25 -14.78
C ARG A 29 -4.67 -12.09 -13.97
N GLY A 30 -6.00 -11.93 -13.93
CA GLY A 30 -6.66 -10.90 -13.17
C GLY A 30 -6.52 -11.11 -11.68
N VAL A 31 -6.60 -10.00 -10.93
CA VAL A 31 -6.51 -9.96 -9.48
C VAL A 31 -7.61 -9.06 -8.94
N VAL A 32 -8.22 -9.47 -7.85
CA VAL A 32 -9.18 -8.68 -7.09
C VAL A 32 -8.46 -7.50 -6.43
N SER A 33 -8.79 -6.27 -6.80
CA SER A 33 -8.32 -5.07 -6.10
C SER A 33 -9.08 -4.88 -4.79
N THR A 34 -10.41 -4.94 -4.84
CA THR A 34 -11.28 -4.84 -3.66
C THR A 34 -12.52 -5.71 -3.86
N ALA A 35 -12.96 -6.40 -2.83
CA ALA A 35 -14.19 -7.19 -2.80
C ALA A 35 -15.25 -6.51 -1.91
N SER A 36 -16.51 -6.50 -2.36
CA SER A 36 -17.65 -6.07 -1.55
C SER A 36 -17.84 -6.98 -0.34
N TYR A 37 -18.57 -6.51 0.68
CA TYR A 37 -18.85 -7.33 1.87
C TYR A 37 -19.66 -8.58 1.52
N GLU A 38 -20.54 -8.50 0.52
CA GLU A 38 -21.27 -9.65 -0.01
C GLU A 38 -20.32 -10.70 -0.59
N ALA A 39 -19.31 -10.27 -1.37
CA ALA A 39 -18.28 -11.17 -1.91
C ALA A 39 -17.37 -11.76 -0.82
N ARG A 40 -17.04 -10.97 0.21
CA ARG A 40 -16.22 -11.45 1.33
C ARG A 40 -16.87 -12.58 2.11
N ARG A 41 -18.20 -12.70 2.14
CA ARG A 41 -18.91 -13.84 2.75
C ARG A 41 -18.58 -15.19 2.08
N TYR A 42 -18.17 -15.15 0.81
CA TYR A 42 -17.68 -16.32 0.07
C TYR A 42 -16.16 -16.50 0.17
N GLY A 43 -15.50 -15.72 1.05
CA GLY A 43 -14.04 -15.74 1.22
C GLY A 43 -13.26 -15.04 0.08
N VAL A 44 -13.92 -14.23 -0.75
CA VAL A 44 -13.23 -13.39 -1.76
C VAL A 44 -12.61 -12.19 -1.08
N HIS A 45 -11.34 -11.90 -1.38
CA HIS A 45 -10.60 -10.80 -0.76
C HIS A 45 -9.59 -10.17 -1.74
N SER A 46 -9.09 -8.99 -1.40
CA SER A 46 -8.04 -8.29 -2.16
C SER A 46 -6.80 -9.16 -2.37
N ALA A 47 -6.13 -9.00 -3.48
CA ALA A 47 -4.98 -9.76 -3.96
C ALA A 47 -5.27 -11.23 -4.36
N MET A 48 -6.51 -11.70 -4.24
CA MET A 48 -6.92 -13.03 -4.74
C MET A 48 -6.94 -13.03 -6.28
N SER A 49 -6.48 -14.12 -6.92
CA SER A 49 -6.64 -14.25 -8.38
C SER A 49 -8.11 -14.34 -8.77
N SER A 50 -8.47 -13.72 -9.89
CA SER A 50 -9.87 -13.68 -10.37
C SER A 50 -10.44 -15.08 -10.62
N VAL A 51 -9.62 -16.02 -11.10
CA VAL A 51 -9.99 -17.43 -11.27
C VAL A 51 -10.39 -18.09 -9.95
N VAL A 52 -9.62 -17.85 -8.88
CA VAL A 52 -9.93 -18.40 -7.54
C VAL A 52 -11.17 -17.70 -6.97
N ALA A 53 -11.30 -16.38 -7.17
CA ALA A 53 -12.46 -15.62 -6.71
C ALA A 53 -13.77 -16.15 -7.33
N LEU A 54 -13.80 -16.39 -8.63
CA LEU A 54 -14.96 -16.99 -9.35
C LEU A 54 -15.27 -18.42 -8.89
N ARG A 55 -14.24 -19.22 -8.58
CA ARG A 55 -14.48 -20.57 -8.01
C ARG A 55 -15.14 -20.52 -6.63
N ARG A 56 -14.79 -19.50 -5.81
CA ARG A 56 -15.39 -19.32 -4.48
C ARG A 56 -16.79 -18.70 -4.53
N CYS A 57 -17.01 -17.82 -5.49
CA CYS A 57 -18.25 -17.10 -5.67
C CYS A 57 -18.62 -17.10 -7.18
N PRO A 58 -19.30 -18.15 -7.70
CA PRO A 58 -19.65 -18.24 -9.13
C PRO A 58 -20.51 -17.09 -9.65
N GLN A 59 -21.30 -16.45 -8.78
CA GLN A 59 -22.13 -15.28 -9.09
C GLN A 59 -21.38 -13.94 -8.91
N LEU A 60 -20.06 -13.95 -8.72
CA LEU A 60 -19.26 -12.76 -8.55
C LEU A 60 -19.28 -11.90 -9.82
N ILE A 61 -19.58 -10.62 -9.67
CA ILE A 61 -19.58 -9.65 -10.76
C ILE A 61 -18.27 -8.85 -10.68
N PHE A 62 -17.47 -8.90 -11.75
CA PHE A 62 -16.30 -8.05 -11.86
C PHE A 62 -16.66 -6.68 -12.44
N THR A 63 -16.13 -5.63 -11.83
CA THR A 63 -16.22 -4.25 -12.31
C THR A 63 -14.81 -3.70 -12.61
N PRO A 64 -14.66 -2.88 -13.65
CA PRO A 64 -13.36 -2.29 -13.99
C PRO A 64 -12.89 -1.33 -12.93
N VAL A 65 -11.58 -1.11 -12.87
CA VAL A 65 -10.95 -0.13 -11.96
C VAL A 65 -11.13 1.29 -12.51
N ARG A 66 -11.84 2.17 -11.78
CA ARG A 66 -12.02 3.59 -12.11
C ARG A 66 -11.14 4.49 -11.23
N MET A 67 -9.82 4.37 -11.36
CA MET A 67 -8.85 5.01 -10.47
C MET A 67 -9.00 6.54 -10.37
N SER A 68 -9.43 7.23 -11.42
CA SER A 68 -9.70 8.69 -11.41
C SER A 68 -10.83 9.05 -10.44
N VAL A 69 -11.93 8.28 -10.50
CA VAL A 69 -13.09 8.47 -9.60
C VAL A 69 -12.71 8.21 -8.15
N TYR A 70 -11.95 7.13 -7.90
CA TYR A 70 -11.53 6.82 -6.52
C TYR A 70 -10.62 7.90 -5.93
N LYS A 71 -9.74 8.51 -6.75
CA LYS A 71 -8.90 9.63 -6.31
C LYS A 71 -9.70 10.88 -6.00
N GLU A 72 -10.64 11.24 -6.84
CA GLU A 72 -11.54 12.38 -6.63
C GLU A 72 -12.32 12.23 -5.30
N ILE A 73 -12.88 11.05 -5.05
CA ILE A 73 -13.56 10.75 -3.79
C ILE A 73 -12.59 10.80 -2.60
N SER A 74 -11.38 10.27 -2.77
CA SER A 74 -10.33 10.33 -1.75
C SER A 74 -9.95 11.78 -1.41
N GLU A 75 -9.83 12.65 -2.40
CA GLU A 75 -9.56 14.09 -2.20
C GLU A 75 -10.69 14.76 -1.42
N HIS A 76 -11.95 14.41 -1.70
CA HIS A 76 -13.09 14.91 -0.91
C HIS A 76 -13.04 14.41 0.54
N ILE A 77 -12.73 13.12 0.76
CA ILE A 77 -12.56 12.58 2.12
C ILE A 77 -11.46 13.33 2.87
N HIS A 78 -10.32 13.58 2.20
CA HIS A 78 -9.23 14.36 2.79
C HIS A 78 -9.63 15.81 3.11
N SER A 79 -10.47 16.44 2.28
CA SER A 79 -11.06 17.75 2.58
C SER A 79 -11.86 17.72 3.88
N ILE A 80 -12.69 16.69 4.09
CA ILE A 80 -13.40 16.49 5.36
C ILE A 80 -12.43 16.38 6.54
N PHE A 81 -11.33 15.64 6.40
CA PHE A 81 -10.32 15.51 7.46
C PHE A 81 -9.66 16.85 7.80
N HIS A 82 -9.35 17.66 6.78
CA HIS A 82 -8.73 18.96 6.94
C HIS A 82 -9.61 19.98 7.69
N ASP A 83 -10.92 19.77 7.75
CA ASP A 83 -11.80 20.62 8.58
C ASP A 83 -11.56 20.42 10.08
N TYR A 84 -10.91 19.31 10.49
CA TYR A 84 -10.62 19.01 11.89
C TYR A 84 -9.14 19.17 12.25
N THR A 85 -8.22 18.78 11.37
CA THR A 85 -6.77 18.86 11.63
C THR A 85 -5.99 18.91 10.32
N ASP A 86 -4.80 19.52 10.34
CA ASP A 86 -3.83 19.42 9.24
C ASP A 86 -2.77 18.35 9.50
N VAL A 87 -2.75 17.75 10.70
CA VAL A 87 -1.82 16.69 11.05
C VAL A 87 -2.39 15.34 10.58
N ILE A 88 -2.28 15.10 9.27
CA ILE A 88 -2.84 13.94 8.57
C ILE A 88 -1.70 13.17 7.91
N GLU A 89 -1.62 11.86 8.16
CA GLU A 89 -0.69 10.94 7.49
C GLU A 89 -1.49 9.96 6.62
N PRO A 90 -1.52 10.13 5.29
CA PRO A 90 -2.13 9.18 4.38
C PRO A 90 -1.35 7.85 4.38
N LEU A 91 -2.05 6.73 4.55
CA LEU A 91 -1.52 5.37 4.39
C LEU A 91 -1.78 4.81 2.99
N SER A 92 -2.96 5.10 2.46
CA SER A 92 -3.42 4.76 1.11
C SER A 92 -4.35 5.86 0.60
N ILE A 93 -5.05 5.63 -0.50
CA ILE A 93 -6.07 6.59 -0.99
C ILE A 93 -7.37 6.54 -0.17
N ASP A 94 -7.51 5.59 0.75
CA ASP A 94 -8.72 5.37 1.55
C ASP A 94 -8.46 5.20 3.05
N GLU A 95 -7.22 5.37 3.47
CA GLU A 95 -6.81 5.28 4.88
C GLU A 95 -5.88 6.41 5.27
N ALA A 96 -6.10 7.00 6.43
CA ALA A 96 -5.20 8.00 7.01
C ALA A 96 -5.19 7.90 8.54
N PHE A 97 -4.09 8.33 9.15
CA PHE A 97 -4.06 8.74 10.56
C PHE A 97 -4.30 10.24 10.66
N LEU A 98 -5.06 10.62 11.66
CA LEU A 98 -5.30 12.01 12.04
C LEU A 98 -4.83 12.20 13.48
N ASP A 99 -3.99 13.18 13.73
CA ASP A 99 -3.74 13.66 15.09
C ASP A 99 -4.70 14.82 15.35
N VAL A 100 -5.61 14.60 16.30
CA VAL A 100 -6.65 15.55 16.67
C VAL A 100 -6.47 16.07 18.10
N THR A 101 -5.27 15.88 18.66
CA THR A 101 -4.90 16.38 19.99
C THR A 101 -5.15 17.88 20.08
N GLU A 102 -4.71 18.62 19.06
CA GLU A 102 -5.11 19.99 18.80
C GLU A 102 -5.94 20.01 17.50
N ASN A 103 -7.21 20.33 17.60
CA ASN A 103 -8.11 20.29 16.44
C ASN A 103 -8.75 21.65 16.19
N LYS A 104 -9.16 21.88 14.93
CA LYS A 104 -9.66 23.18 14.45
C LYS A 104 -11.07 23.52 14.93
N GLN A 105 -11.79 22.57 15.50
CA GLN A 105 -13.19 22.71 15.91
C GLN A 105 -13.35 22.82 17.43
N ASP A 106 -12.24 22.81 18.19
CA ASP A 106 -12.24 22.83 19.65
C ASP A 106 -13.09 21.70 20.28
N ILE A 107 -13.18 20.55 19.59
CA ILE A 107 -13.90 19.37 20.08
C ILE A 107 -13.03 18.62 21.08
N GLU A 108 -13.49 18.48 22.32
CA GLU A 108 -12.71 17.89 23.41
C GLU A 108 -12.40 16.40 23.19
N LEU A 109 -13.37 15.64 22.67
CA LEU A 109 -13.24 14.19 22.54
C LEU A 109 -12.96 13.74 21.11
N ALA A 110 -11.82 13.09 20.87
CA ALA A 110 -11.47 12.51 19.56
C ALA A 110 -12.54 11.54 19.02
N VAL A 111 -13.29 10.87 19.91
CA VAL A 111 -14.39 9.99 19.51
C VAL A 111 -15.54 10.74 18.86
N ASP A 112 -15.81 11.97 19.27
CA ASP A 112 -16.89 12.79 18.68
C ASP A 112 -16.45 13.34 17.32
N ILE A 113 -15.17 13.71 17.16
CA ILE A 113 -14.58 14.02 15.85
C ILE A 113 -14.73 12.80 14.91
N ALA A 114 -14.40 11.60 15.37
CA ALA A 114 -14.52 10.39 14.56
C ALA A 114 -15.97 10.09 14.15
N LYS A 115 -16.95 10.32 15.03
CA LYS A 115 -18.40 10.20 14.72
C LYS A 115 -18.80 11.22 13.65
N ASP A 116 -18.38 12.46 13.80
CA ASP A 116 -18.74 13.53 12.88
C ASP A 116 -18.13 13.31 11.49
N ILE A 117 -16.85 12.95 11.40
CA ILE A 117 -16.20 12.57 10.13
C ILE A 117 -16.98 11.43 9.45
N LYS A 118 -17.31 10.36 10.19
CA LYS A 118 -18.10 9.24 9.65
C LYS A 118 -19.47 9.66 9.15
N ARG A 119 -20.17 10.52 9.91
CA ARG A 119 -21.46 11.07 9.53
C ARG A 119 -21.32 11.87 8.22
N ARG A 120 -20.37 12.79 8.14
CA ARG A 120 -20.11 13.61 6.95
C ARG A 120 -19.79 12.78 5.72
N ILE A 121 -18.91 11.78 5.85
CA ILE A 121 -18.60 10.86 4.74
C ILE A 121 -19.88 10.17 4.24
N ARG A 122 -20.78 9.80 5.14
CA ARG A 122 -22.06 9.18 4.76
C ARG A 122 -23.00 10.16 4.06
N GLU A 123 -23.16 11.36 4.61
CA GLU A 123 -24.07 12.38 4.09
C GLU A 123 -23.58 12.97 2.77
N GLU A 124 -22.28 13.31 2.68
CA GLU A 124 -21.72 13.99 1.51
C GLU A 124 -21.36 13.03 0.37
N LEU A 125 -20.94 11.81 0.69
CA LEU A 125 -20.42 10.85 -0.29
C LEU A 125 -21.25 9.58 -0.46
N ASN A 126 -22.24 9.35 0.42
CA ASN A 126 -23.03 8.11 0.48
C ASN A 126 -22.14 6.86 0.57
N LEU A 127 -21.07 6.93 1.36
CA LEU A 127 -20.14 5.86 1.65
C LEU A 127 -20.00 5.67 3.15
N THR A 128 -19.43 4.52 3.59
CA THR A 128 -19.14 4.27 4.99
C THR A 128 -17.66 4.22 5.26
N ALA A 129 -17.29 4.68 6.46
CA ALA A 129 -15.95 4.56 6.99
C ALA A 129 -15.98 3.92 8.37
N SER A 130 -14.93 3.15 8.69
CA SER A 130 -14.69 2.67 10.06
C SER A 130 -13.56 3.47 10.69
N ALA A 131 -13.73 3.86 11.95
CA ALA A 131 -12.76 4.64 12.68
C ALA A 131 -12.27 3.93 13.93
N GLY A 132 -10.97 4.05 14.20
CA GLY A 132 -10.33 3.62 15.43
C GLY A 132 -9.78 4.83 16.18
N VAL A 133 -10.10 4.96 17.45
CA VAL A 133 -9.63 6.06 18.31
C VAL A 133 -8.77 5.48 19.42
N SER A 134 -7.55 5.97 19.53
CA SER A 134 -6.62 5.58 20.59
C SER A 134 -5.50 6.62 20.74
N TYR A 135 -4.61 6.40 21.72
CA TYR A 135 -3.52 7.30 22.06
C TYR A 135 -2.24 7.09 21.22
N ASN A 136 -2.22 6.12 20.30
CA ASN A 136 -1.13 5.92 19.36
C ASN A 136 -1.62 5.27 18.04
N LYS A 137 -0.75 5.31 17.01
CA LYS A 137 -1.07 4.85 15.66
C LYS A 137 -1.34 3.34 15.59
N PHE A 138 -0.56 2.54 16.32
CA PHE A 138 -0.72 1.08 16.34
C PHE A 138 -2.13 0.68 16.80
N LEU A 139 -2.55 1.18 17.94
CA LEU A 139 -3.87 0.84 18.50
C LEU A 139 -5.02 1.45 17.70
N ALA A 140 -4.87 2.70 17.22
CA ALA A 140 -5.87 3.33 16.37
C ALA A 140 -6.10 2.53 15.07
N LYS A 141 -5.01 2.03 14.44
CA LYS A 141 -5.12 1.21 13.23
C LYS A 141 -5.86 -0.12 13.49
N ILE A 142 -5.53 -0.82 14.55
CA ILE A 142 -6.23 -2.07 14.92
C ILE A 142 -7.69 -1.80 15.27
N ALA A 143 -7.95 -0.74 16.05
CA ALA A 143 -9.30 -0.35 16.42
C ALA A 143 -10.18 -0.07 15.19
N SER A 144 -9.62 0.57 14.15
CA SER A 144 -10.35 0.88 12.92
C SER A 144 -10.80 -0.37 12.15
N ASP A 145 -10.09 -1.50 12.30
CA ASP A 145 -10.43 -2.76 11.64
C ASP A 145 -11.33 -3.67 12.50
N TYR A 146 -11.40 -3.42 13.81
CA TYR A 146 -12.01 -4.35 14.78
C TYR A 146 -13.53 -4.51 14.64
N ARG A 147 -14.24 -3.48 14.18
CA ARG A 147 -15.72 -3.48 14.05
C ARG A 147 -16.18 -3.13 12.64
N LYS A 148 -15.38 -3.41 11.60
CA LYS A 148 -15.80 -3.19 10.20
C LYS A 148 -16.99 -4.07 9.82
N PRO A 149 -17.92 -3.61 8.97
CA PRO A 149 -18.01 -2.27 8.37
C PRO A 149 -18.71 -1.24 9.27
N ASP A 150 -18.54 0.03 8.92
CA ASP A 150 -19.17 1.20 9.55
C ASP A 150 -18.96 1.26 11.07
N GLY A 151 -17.86 0.68 11.52
CA GLY A 151 -17.50 0.55 12.92
C GLY A 151 -16.92 1.83 13.51
N LEU A 152 -17.01 1.94 14.81
CA LEU A 152 -16.26 2.87 15.65
C LEU A 152 -15.75 2.08 16.86
N CYS A 153 -14.45 2.08 17.06
CA CYS A 153 -13.83 1.40 18.18
C CYS A 153 -12.87 2.35 18.89
N VAL A 154 -13.02 2.45 20.19
CA VAL A 154 -12.15 3.25 21.07
C VAL A 154 -11.34 2.28 21.94
N ILE A 155 -10.01 2.43 21.97
CA ILE A 155 -9.14 1.69 22.89
C ILE A 155 -8.52 2.70 23.85
N HIS A 156 -9.07 2.73 25.06
CA HIS A 156 -8.57 3.60 26.12
C HIS A 156 -7.23 3.08 26.69
N PRO A 157 -6.31 3.93 27.15
CA PRO A 157 -5.03 3.50 27.74
C PRO A 157 -5.14 2.43 28.82
N SER A 158 -6.15 2.54 29.71
CA SER A 158 -6.38 1.56 30.79
C SER A 158 -6.80 0.17 30.28
N GLN A 159 -7.31 0.06 29.06
CA GLN A 159 -7.79 -1.20 28.46
C GLN A 159 -6.80 -1.77 27.43
N ALA A 160 -5.79 -0.99 27.04
CA ALA A 160 -4.90 -1.28 25.92
C ALA A 160 -4.16 -2.61 26.10
N LEU A 161 -3.58 -2.86 27.28
CA LEU A 161 -2.80 -4.07 27.55
C LEU A 161 -3.64 -5.33 27.56
N ASP A 162 -4.87 -5.27 28.08
CA ASP A 162 -5.81 -6.39 28.08
C ASP A 162 -6.34 -6.67 26.67
N PHE A 163 -6.60 -5.61 25.90
CA PHE A 163 -6.99 -5.73 24.52
C PHE A 163 -5.88 -6.40 23.68
N ILE A 164 -4.64 -5.88 23.78
CA ILE A 164 -3.48 -6.44 23.09
C ILE A 164 -3.23 -7.89 23.47
N ALA A 165 -3.37 -8.24 24.77
CA ALA A 165 -3.12 -9.59 25.26
C ALA A 165 -3.97 -10.65 24.53
N ARG A 166 -5.22 -10.32 24.21
CA ARG A 166 -6.17 -11.22 23.52
C ARG A 166 -6.05 -11.17 22.00
N LEU A 167 -5.37 -10.15 21.45
CA LEU A 167 -5.28 -9.94 20.03
C LEU A 167 -4.44 -11.04 19.37
N PRO A 168 -4.95 -11.77 18.35
CA PRO A 168 -4.15 -12.73 17.59
C PRO A 168 -3.04 -11.99 16.85
N VAL A 169 -1.87 -12.64 16.68
CA VAL A 169 -0.70 -11.97 16.09
C VAL A 169 -0.92 -11.52 14.65
N GLU A 170 -1.80 -12.17 13.90
CA GLU A 170 -2.20 -11.80 12.55
C GLU A 170 -2.88 -10.43 12.47
N ALA A 171 -3.49 -10.00 13.58
CA ALA A 171 -4.16 -8.70 13.65
C ALA A 171 -3.19 -7.57 14.05
N PHE A 172 -1.93 -7.88 14.37
CA PHE A 172 -0.94 -6.85 14.65
C PHE A 172 -0.56 -6.13 13.35
N TRP A 173 -0.55 -4.82 13.39
CA TRP A 173 -0.16 -4.02 12.25
C TRP A 173 1.25 -4.37 11.76
N GLY A 174 1.37 -4.71 10.47
CA GLY A 174 2.62 -5.13 9.85
C GLY A 174 2.93 -6.62 9.95
N VAL A 175 2.07 -7.42 10.59
CA VAL A 175 2.18 -8.88 10.61
C VAL A 175 1.39 -9.48 9.45
N GLY A 176 2.10 -9.80 8.37
CA GLY A 176 1.53 -10.56 7.24
C GLY A 176 1.61 -12.08 7.47
N ALA A 177 1.01 -12.87 6.57
CA ALA A 177 0.92 -14.32 6.68
C ALA A 177 2.27 -15.04 6.93
N VAL A 178 3.35 -14.58 6.28
CA VAL A 178 4.70 -15.15 6.46
C VAL A 178 5.22 -14.89 7.87
N THR A 179 5.05 -13.68 8.38
CA THR A 179 5.46 -13.30 9.74
C THR A 179 4.64 -14.03 10.78
N ALA A 180 3.31 -14.11 10.58
CA ALA A 180 2.41 -14.86 11.48
C ALA A 180 2.81 -16.34 11.54
N LYS A 181 3.06 -16.99 10.39
CA LYS A 181 3.54 -18.38 10.36
C LYS A 181 4.84 -18.56 11.14
N LYS A 182 5.78 -17.62 11.02
CA LYS A 182 7.02 -17.64 11.80
C LYS A 182 6.77 -17.44 13.30
N MET A 183 5.86 -16.52 13.68
CA MET A 183 5.46 -16.34 15.07
C MET A 183 4.84 -17.62 15.64
N HIS A 184 3.93 -18.27 14.90
CA HIS A 184 3.33 -19.54 15.30
C HIS A 184 4.36 -20.66 15.50
N SER A 185 5.37 -20.76 14.64
CA SER A 185 6.46 -21.75 14.80
C SER A 185 7.30 -21.52 16.05
N MET A 186 7.24 -20.30 16.62
CA MET A 186 7.86 -19.93 17.90
C MET A 186 6.88 -20.04 19.10
N GLY A 187 5.65 -20.52 18.87
CA GLY A 187 4.62 -20.60 19.91
C GLY A 187 3.91 -19.27 20.20
N ILE A 188 4.12 -18.24 19.39
CA ILE A 188 3.54 -16.91 19.57
C ILE A 188 2.23 -16.84 18.77
N TYR A 189 1.09 -16.89 19.47
CA TYR A 189 -0.25 -16.87 18.85
C TYR A 189 -1.03 -15.59 19.14
N ASN A 190 -0.69 -14.87 20.22
CA ASN A 190 -1.39 -13.65 20.63
C ASN A 190 -0.44 -12.66 21.31
N GLY A 191 -0.97 -11.48 21.62
CA GLY A 191 -0.20 -10.42 22.25
C GLY A 191 0.30 -10.76 23.66
N ALA A 192 -0.40 -11.59 24.45
CA ALA A 192 0.07 -12.00 25.76
C ALA A 192 1.36 -12.82 25.65
N VAL A 193 1.39 -13.80 24.75
CA VAL A 193 2.59 -14.61 24.49
C VAL A 193 3.69 -13.77 23.87
N LEU A 194 3.37 -12.91 22.90
CA LEU A 194 4.36 -12.00 22.30
C LEU A 194 5.02 -11.10 23.36
N ARG A 195 4.26 -10.61 24.32
CA ARG A 195 4.75 -9.77 25.43
C ARG A 195 5.70 -10.51 26.37
N SER A 196 5.61 -11.83 26.51
CA SER A 196 6.51 -12.63 27.36
C SER A 196 7.93 -12.77 26.76
N TYR A 197 8.10 -12.52 25.46
CA TYR A 197 9.40 -12.62 24.81
C TYR A 197 10.29 -11.43 25.14
N SER A 198 11.60 -11.67 25.22
CA SER A 198 12.59 -10.60 25.37
C SER A 198 12.76 -9.80 24.07
N LYS A 199 13.12 -8.50 24.21
CA LYS A 199 13.40 -7.63 23.05
C LYS A 199 14.50 -8.20 22.16
N GLY A 200 15.58 -8.72 22.78
CA GLY A 200 16.69 -9.36 22.06
C GLY A 200 16.26 -10.61 21.27
N GLY A 201 15.42 -11.47 21.87
CA GLY A 201 14.88 -12.64 21.18
C GLY A 201 14.05 -12.29 19.96
N LEU A 202 13.17 -11.28 20.08
CA LEU A 202 12.36 -10.81 18.96
C LEU A 202 13.21 -10.13 17.87
N ILE A 203 14.24 -9.35 18.24
CA ILE A 203 15.18 -8.76 17.26
C ILE A 203 15.96 -9.84 16.52
N SER A 204 16.43 -10.86 17.21
CA SER A 204 17.12 -12.00 16.58
C SER A 204 16.23 -12.73 15.58
N ALA A 205 14.94 -12.87 15.88
CA ALA A 205 14.00 -13.58 15.01
C ALA A 205 13.49 -12.70 13.84
N PHE A 206 13.19 -11.42 14.07
CA PHE A 206 12.46 -10.56 13.13
C PHE A 206 13.23 -9.30 12.71
N GLY A 207 14.51 -9.19 13.08
CA GLY A 207 15.32 -8.01 12.77
C GLY A 207 14.75 -6.74 13.40
N LYS A 208 14.81 -5.62 12.68
CA LYS A 208 14.28 -4.33 13.16
C LYS A 208 12.82 -4.38 13.57
N MET A 209 12.01 -5.20 12.90
CA MET A 209 10.59 -5.36 13.24
C MET A 209 10.39 -6.07 14.59
N GLY A 210 11.35 -6.86 15.04
CA GLY A 210 11.28 -7.48 16.36
C GLY A 210 11.23 -6.47 17.50
N ALA A 211 11.95 -5.36 17.40
CA ALA A 211 11.86 -4.26 18.36
C ALA A 211 10.46 -3.61 18.34
N VAL A 212 9.91 -3.39 17.14
CA VAL A 212 8.56 -2.82 16.96
C VAL A 212 7.49 -3.75 17.57
N TYR A 213 7.56 -5.05 17.31
CA TYR A 213 6.62 -6.01 17.89
C TYR A 213 6.71 -6.09 19.41
N TYR A 214 7.94 -5.96 19.97
CA TYR A 214 8.14 -5.90 21.41
C TYR A 214 7.43 -4.68 22.04
N ASP A 215 7.57 -3.51 21.41
CA ASP A 215 6.96 -2.27 21.88
C ASP A 215 5.42 -2.32 21.68
N PHE A 216 4.93 -2.79 20.54
CA PHE A 216 3.49 -2.98 20.27
C PHE A 216 2.81 -3.90 21.27
N ALA A 217 3.44 -5.02 21.65
CA ALA A 217 2.87 -5.93 22.65
C ALA A 217 2.72 -5.28 24.04
N ARG A 218 3.35 -4.12 24.26
CA ARG A 218 3.30 -3.31 25.48
C ARG A 218 2.47 -2.02 25.31
N GLY A 219 1.78 -1.88 24.17
CA GLY A 219 0.96 -0.72 23.87
C GLY A 219 1.78 0.54 23.54
N ILE A 220 3.06 0.38 23.21
CA ILE A 220 3.99 1.49 22.93
C ILE A 220 4.13 1.66 21.42
N ASP A 221 3.84 2.86 20.95
CA ASP A 221 4.12 3.31 19.58
C ASP A 221 4.29 4.84 19.60
N ASP A 222 5.53 5.27 19.72
CA ASP A 222 5.88 6.71 19.86
C ASP A 222 6.06 7.39 18.48
N ARG A 223 5.70 6.73 17.39
CA ARG A 223 5.81 7.31 16.06
C ARG A 223 4.77 8.43 15.89
N PRO A 224 5.19 9.66 15.57
CA PRO A 224 4.24 10.75 15.32
C PRO A 224 3.42 10.49 14.05
N VAL A 225 2.33 11.23 13.89
CA VAL A 225 1.63 11.37 12.62
C VAL A 225 2.46 12.27 11.70
N VAL A 226 2.88 11.75 10.54
CA VAL A 226 3.81 12.43 9.62
C VAL A 226 3.05 12.96 8.42
N VAL A 227 2.92 14.29 8.33
CA VAL A 227 2.18 14.97 7.26
C VAL A 227 2.89 14.81 5.91
N ASP A 228 4.20 15.08 5.89
CA ASP A 228 5.00 15.05 4.67
C ASP A 228 5.83 13.78 4.59
N ARG A 229 5.45 12.90 3.68
CA ARG A 229 6.22 11.70 3.37
C ARG A 229 6.96 11.84 2.05
N GLU A 230 8.28 11.99 2.12
CA GLU A 230 9.10 12.02 0.91
C GLU A 230 8.95 10.72 0.11
N ARG A 231 8.59 10.86 -1.17
CA ARG A 231 8.52 9.72 -2.10
C ARG A 231 9.93 9.20 -2.38
N LYS A 232 10.19 7.93 -2.10
CA LYS A 232 11.51 7.29 -2.26
C LYS A 232 11.74 6.73 -3.67
N SER A 233 10.67 6.37 -4.37
CA SER A 233 10.75 5.81 -5.72
C SER A 233 9.46 6.04 -6.52
N VAL A 234 9.59 5.98 -7.84
CA VAL A 234 8.48 5.94 -8.80
C VAL A 234 8.71 4.75 -9.72
N GLY A 235 7.70 3.93 -9.93
CA GLY A 235 7.82 2.76 -10.80
C GLY A 235 6.50 2.37 -11.46
N CYS A 236 6.63 1.48 -12.44
CA CYS A 236 5.52 0.79 -13.09
C CYS A 236 5.91 -0.66 -13.34
N GLU A 237 4.93 -1.55 -13.30
CA GLU A 237 5.13 -2.96 -13.63
C GLU A 237 3.91 -3.48 -14.37
N ARG A 238 4.13 -4.49 -15.21
CA ARG A 238 3.09 -5.13 -15.99
C ARG A 238 3.26 -6.64 -15.98
N THR A 239 2.22 -7.35 -15.56
CA THR A 239 2.09 -8.78 -15.83
C THR A 239 1.74 -8.95 -17.30
N LEU A 240 2.50 -9.77 -18.00
CA LEU A 240 2.32 -10.05 -19.41
C LEU A 240 1.08 -10.97 -19.59
N GLU A 241 0.42 -10.92 -20.73
CA GLU A 241 -0.74 -11.78 -21.01
C GLU A 241 -0.33 -13.25 -21.06
N GLU A 242 0.84 -13.53 -21.66
CA GLU A 242 1.48 -14.83 -21.72
C GLU A 242 2.92 -14.74 -21.20
N ASP A 243 3.47 -15.89 -20.80
CA ASP A 243 4.87 -15.96 -20.40
C ASP A 243 5.77 -15.92 -21.64
N LEU A 244 6.76 -15.05 -21.65
CA LEU A 244 7.62 -14.78 -22.80
C LEU A 244 9.06 -15.25 -22.56
N THR A 245 9.64 -15.94 -23.56
CA THR A 245 11.04 -16.33 -23.62
C THR A 245 11.83 -15.50 -24.65
N ARG A 246 11.12 -14.91 -25.64
CA ARG A 246 11.77 -14.14 -26.72
C ARG A 246 12.19 -12.75 -26.26
N ARG A 247 13.48 -12.49 -26.23
CA ARG A 247 14.08 -11.20 -25.84
C ARG A 247 13.56 -10.02 -26.68
N SER A 248 13.26 -10.25 -27.96
CA SER A 248 12.70 -9.21 -28.84
C SER A 248 11.33 -8.72 -28.35
N LEU A 249 10.43 -9.64 -27.97
CA LEU A 249 9.12 -9.31 -27.43
C LEU A 249 9.24 -8.62 -26.06
N LEU A 250 10.11 -9.13 -25.19
CA LEU A 250 10.39 -8.49 -23.90
C LEU A 250 10.92 -7.06 -24.07
N SER A 251 11.71 -6.80 -25.11
CA SER A 251 12.21 -5.46 -25.43
C SER A 251 11.09 -4.49 -25.84
N VAL A 252 10.04 -4.97 -26.49
CA VAL A 252 8.85 -4.15 -26.81
C VAL A 252 8.10 -3.77 -25.52
N HIS A 253 7.85 -4.73 -24.64
CA HIS A 253 7.21 -4.44 -23.35
C HIS A 253 8.07 -3.54 -22.46
N LEU A 254 9.39 -3.74 -22.46
CA LEU A 254 10.32 -2.88 -21.74
C LEU A 254 10.24 -1.43 -22.26
N TYR A 255 10.17 -1.25 -23.57
CA TYR A 255 10.02 0.08 -24.18
C TYR A 255 8.73 0.77 -23.73
N GLN A 256 7.60 0.03 -23.72
CA GLN A 256 6.32 0.56 -23.21
C GLN A 256 6.40 0.97 -21.74
N LEU A 257 7.05 0.15 -20.90
CA LEU A 257 7.28 0.48 -19.50
C LEU A 257 8.17 1.73 -19.33
N VAL A 258 9.17 1.92 -20.19
CA VAL A 258 9.99 3.14 -20.17
C VAL A 258 9.15 4.38 -20.47
N LEU A 259 8.26 4.33 -21.46
CA LEU A 259 7.37 5.46 -21.77
C LEU A 259 6.43 5.77 -20.60
N GLU A 260 5.83 4.75 -20.02
CA GLU A 260 4.96 4.88 -18.85
C GLU A 260 5.72 5.44 -17.64
N LEU A 261 6.93 4.96 -17.38
CA LEU A 261 7.77 5.43 -16.28
C LEU A 261 8.14 6.90 -16.44
N VAL A 262 8.54 7.33 -17.63
CA VAL A 262 8.84 8.75 -17.92
C VAL A 262 7.65 9.64 -17.62
N GLU A 263 6.45 9.24 -18.03
CA GLU A 263 5.24 10.01 -17.76
C GLU A 263 4.91 10.07 -16.25
N ARG A 264 5.08 8.95 -15.52
CA ARG A 264 4.91 8.93 -14.05
C ARG A 264 5.92 9.80 -13.33
N LEU A 265 7.19 9.80 -13.76
CA LEU A 265 8.24 10.67 -13.22
C LEU A 265 7.91 12.14 -13.43
N ARG A 266 7.47 12.51 -14.65
CA ARG A 266 7.07 13.87 -15.00
C ARG A 266 5.89 14.36 -14.15
N ARG A 267 4.81 13.57 -14.06
CA ARG A 267 3.62 13.90 -13.25
C ARG A 267 3.94 14.02 -11.76
N GLY A 268 4.79 13.13 -11.26
CA GLY A 268 5.20 13.12 -9.86
C GLY A 268 6.32 14.09 -9.52
N LYS A 269 6.85 14.85 -10.50
CA LYS A 269 8.03 15.72 -10.35
C LYS A 269 9.17 15.02 -9.60
N PHE A 270 9.37 13.72 -9.90
CA PHE A 270 10.33 12.89 -9.20
C PHE A 270 11.62 12.76 -10.00
N GLU A 271 12.75 12.99 -9.33
CA GLU A 271 14.08 12.78 -9.88
C GLU A 271 14.83 11.73 -9.05
N GLY A 272 15.48 10.81 -9.73
CA GLY A 272 16.33 9.78 -9.15
C GLY A 272 17.38 9.31 -10.14
N ASN A 273 18.38 8.59 -9.65
CA ASN A 273 19.54 8.16 -10.45
C ASN A 273 19.80 6.66 -10.35
N VAL A 274 18.92 5.90 -9.72
CA VAL A 274 19.00 4.44 -9.67
C VAL A 274 17.84 3.86 -10.46
N LEU A 275 18.12 3.16 -11.56
CA LEU A 275 17.14 2.37 -12.29
C LEU A 275 17.16 0.93 -11.79
N THR A 276 15.99 0.42 -11.42
CA THR A 276 15.81 -0.99 -11.05
C THR A 276 14.88 -1.66 -12.04
N LEU A 277 15.35 -2.75 -12.65
CA LEU A 277 14.54 -3.69 -13.41
C LEU A 277 14.11 -4.83 -12.49
N LYS A 278 12.81 -5.12 -12.45
CA LYS A 278 12.19 -6.26 -11.80
C LYS A 278 11.73 -7.24 -12.85
N VAL A 279 12.09 -8.49 -12.69
CA VAL A 279 11.62 -9.60 -13.53
C VAL A 279 11.04 -10.68 -12.63
N LYS A 280 9.81 -11.09 -12.93
CA LYS A 280 9.19 -12.27 -12.32
C LYS A 280 9.00 -13.32 -13.38
N PHE A 281 9.40 -14.55 -13.08
CA PHE A 281 9.31 -15.69 -14.00
C PHE A 281 7.99 -16.45 -13.85
N SER A 282 7.76 -17.42 -14.73
CA SER A 282 6.57 -18.26 -14.77
C SER A 282 6.36 -19.09 -13.50
N ASP A 283 7.42 -19.48 -12.83
CA ASP A 283 7.43 -20.18 -11.54
C ASP A 283 7.20 -19.26 -10.32
N PHE A 284 6.93 -17.96 -10.56
CA PHE A 284 6.79 -16.90 -9.57
C PHE A 284 8.09 -16.51 -8.83
N SER A 285 9.24 -17.11 -9.15
CA SER A 285 10.52 -16.58 -8.70
C SER A 285 10.74 -15.17 -9.24
N GLN A 286 11.48 -14.35 -8.50
CA GLN A 286 11.66 -12.94 -8.84
C GLN A 286 13.09 -12.50 -8.63
N ILE A 287 13.58 -11.75 -9.59
CA ILE A 287 14.88 -11.09 -9.49
C ILE A 287 14.75 -9.59 -9.72
N THR A 288 15.68 -8.84 -9.16
CA THR A 288 15.85 -7.41 -9.43
C THR A 288 17.29 -7.14 -9.83
N ARG A 289 17.48 -6.20 -10.77
CA ARG A 289 18.79 -5.68 -11.17
C ARG A 289 18.74 -4.17 -11.14
N SER A 290 19.72 -3.54 -10.52
CA SER A 290 19.77 -2.09 -10.37
C SER A 290 21.06 -1.52 -10.92
N ARG A 291 20.99 -0.31 -11.47
CA ARG A 291 22.15 0.46 -11.91
C ARG A 291 22.01 1.91 -11.48
N THR A 292 23.04 2.40 -10.82
CA THR A 292 23.19 3.82 -10.47
C THR A 292 23.89 4.54 -11.62
N VAL A 293 23.37 5.69 -12.01
CA VAL A 293 23.97 6.56 -13.04
C VAL A 293 24.27 7.93 -12.45
N ALA A 294 25.19 8.66 -13.08
CA ALA A 294 25.63 9.97 -12.59
C ALA A 294 24.54 11.06 -12.71
N GLN A 295 23.70 10.98 -13.74
CA GLN A 295 22.68 11.99 -14.02
C GLN A 295 21.27 11.49 -13.73
N PRO A 296 20.29 12.39 -13.44
CA PRO A 296 18.90 12.00 -13.20
C PRO A 296 18.28 11.27 -14.39
N LEU A 297 17.50 10.24 -14.07
CA LEU A 297 16.77 9.42 -15.03
C LEU A 297 15.38 10.03 -15.28
N THR A 298 15.31 11.11 -16.05
CA THR A 298 14.08 11.88 -16.28
C THR A 298 13.50 11.72 -17.70
N SER A 299 14.24 11.10 -18.62
CA SER A 299 13.82 11.00 -20.03
C SER A 299 14.01 9.60 -20.60
N LYS A 300 13.27 9.32 -21.68
CA LYS A 300 13.39 8.06 -22.43
C LYS A 300 14.82 7.81 -22.91
N THR A 301 15.50 8.84 -23.40
CA THR A 301 16.87 8.73 -23.92
C THR A 301 17.88 8.33 -22.87
N ARG A 302 17.64 8.67 -21.59
CA ARG A 302 18.48 8.27 -20.46
C ARG A 302 18.09 6.90 -19.87
N ILE A 303 16.79 6.60 -19.80
CA ILE A 303 16.30 5.38 -19.16
C ILE A 303 16.44 4.16 -20.08
N LEU A 304 16.10 4.27 -21.37
CA LEU A 304 16.01 3.12 -22.27
C LEU A 304 17.33 2.36 -22.44
N PRO A 305 18.49 3.02 -22.64
CA PRO A 305 19.76 2.31 -22.75
C PRO A 305 20.11 1.51 -21.49
N VAL A 306 19.87 2.10 -20.32
CA VAL A 306 20.12 1.45 -19.02
C VAL A 306 19.18 0.27 -18.82
N ALA A 307 17.89 0.42 -19.13
CA ALA A 307 16.90 -0.65 -19.02
C ALA A 307 17.23 -1.83 -19.94
N LYS A 308 17.64 -1.56 -21.20
CA LYS A 308 18.07 -2.60 -22.14
C LYS A 308 19.31 -3.36 -21.63
N SER A 309 20.30 -2.63 -21.10
CA SER A 309 21.48 -3.25 -20.51
C SER A 309 21.13 -4.16 -19.32
N LEU A 310 20.23 -3.71 -18.40
CA LEU A 310 19.77 -4.53 -17.28
C LEU A 310 19.01 -5.77 -17.74
N LEU A 311 18.24 -5.69 -18.83
CA LEU A 311 17.53 -6.86 -19.38
C LEU A 311 18.53 -7.82 -20.08
N ALA A 312 19.61 -7.31 -20.70
CA ALA A 312 20.63 -8.14 -21.33
C ALA A 312 21.37 -9.05 -20.33
N ASP A 313 21.52 -8.58 -19.10
CA ASP A 313 22.18 -9.30 -18.00
C ASP A 313 21.31 -10.44 -17.39
N ILE A 314 20.07 -10.65 -17.92
CA ILE A 314 19.15 -11.67 -17.40
C ILE A 314 18.97 -12.79 -18.42
N ASP A 315 19.12 -14.03 -17.95
CA ASP A 315 18.80 -15.20 -18.75
C ASP A 315 17.26 -15.37 -18.84
N VAL A 316 16.72 -15.05 -20.00
CA VAL A 316 15.28 -15.16 -20.30
C VAL A 316 14.98 -16.32 -21.26
N GLU A 317 16.01 -17.01 -21.74
CA GLU A 317 15.85 -18.11 -22.71
C GLU A 317 15.44 -19.41 -22.01
N HIS A 318 15.97 -19.62 -20.79
CA HIS A 318 15.68 -20.82 -20.00
C HIS A 318 14.51 -20.63 -19.02
N MET A 319 14.12 -19.39 -18.74
CA MET A 319 13.03 -19.10 -17.81
C MET A 319 12.06 -18.07 -18.41
N ALA A 320 10.85 -18.52 -18.70
CA ALA A 320 9.83 -17.64 -19.27
C ALA A 320 9.45 -16.50 -18.31
N VAL A 321 9.40 -15.28 -18.83
CA VAL A 321 9.11 -14.07 -18.06
C VAL A 321 7.61 -13.82 -18.01
N ARG A 322 7.08 -13.72 -16.80
CA ARG A 322 5.68 -13.43 -16.48
C ARG A 322 5.40 -11.94 -16.26
N LEU A 323 6.34 -11.21 -15.68
CA LEU A 323 6.17 -9.80 -15.33
C LEU A 323 7.47 -9.04 -15.53
N LEU A 324 7.36 -7.84 -16.07
CA LEU A 324 8.41 -6.84 -16.09
C LEU A 324 8.00 -5.60 -15.30
N GLY A 325 8.95 -5.00 -14.59
CA GLY A 325 8.77 -3.73 -13.89
C GLY A 325 10.02 -2.86 -13.96
N LEU A 326 9.82 -1.56 -13.98
CA LEU A 326 10.88 -0.56 -13.90
C LEU A 326 10.57 0.41 -12.77
N SER A 327 11.58 0.80 -12.02
CA SER A 327 11.46 1.87 -11.03
C SER A 327 12.71 2.73 -10.98
N VAL A 328 12.50 4.02 -10.71
CA VAL A 328 13.56 4.99 -10.44
C VAL A 328 13.52 5.36 -8.97
N SER A 329 14.66 5.35 -8.31
CA SER A 329 14.83 5.77 -6.91
C SER A 329 16.03 6.70 -6.75
N LYS A 330 16.11 7.40 -5.61
CA LYS A 330 17.30 8.18 -5.23
C LYS A 330 18.37 7.23 -4.70
N SER A 331 19.65 7.51 -4.97
CA SER A 331 20.75 6.76 -4.35
C SER A 331 20.84 7.09 -2.86
N ALA A 332 21.33 6.13 -2.07
CA ALA A 332 21.56 6.33 -0.63
C ALA A 332 22.60 7.43 -0.33
N ALA A 333 23.50 7.73 -1.26
CA ALA A 333 24.54 8.76 -1.13
C ALA A 333 24.06 10.19 -1.40
N GLY A 334 22.74 10.38 -1.71
CA GLY A 334 22.23 11.68 -2.13
C GLY A 334 22.63 12.03 -3.57
N PHE A 335 21.89 12.98 -4.14
CA PHE A 335 22.16 13.48 -5.49
C PHE A 335 23.00 14.76 -5.35
N HIS A 336 24.32 14.68 -5.54
CA HIS A 336 25.11 15.89 -5.75
C HIS A 336 24.82 16.42 -7.15
N ARG A 337 23.99 17.48 -7.26
CA ARG A 337 23.97 18.29 -8.48
C ARG A 337 25.39 18.81 -8.68
N PRO A 338 26.02 18.57 -9.85
CA PRO A 338 27.27 19.29 -10.14
C PRO A 338 26.93 20.77 -10.06
N VAL A 339 27.60 21.51 -9.20
CA VAL A 339 27.55 22.97 -9.17
C VAL A 339 28.03 23.40 -10.56
N ALA A 340 27.20 24.16 -11.28
CA ALA A 340 27.62 24.74 -12.53
C ALA A 340 28.81 25.66 -12.22
N VAL A 341 30.00 25.24 -12.61
CA VAL A 341 31.19 26.11 -12.53
C VAL A 341 31.04 27.06 -13.70
N GLN A 342 30.77 28.33 -13.39
CA GLN A 342 30.85 29.40 -14.34
C GLN A 342 32.31 29.52 -14.74
N LEU A 343 32.66 29.17 -15.97
CA LEU A 343 33.98 29.46 -16.53
C LEU A 343 34.03 30.96 -16.79
N GLU A 344 34.84 31.66 -16.02
CA GLU A 344 35.25 33.02 -16.38
C GLU A 344 36.14 32.91 -17.61
N LEU A 345 35.69 33.52 -18.70
CA LEU A 345 36.52 33.73 -19.88
C LEU A 345 37.36 34.99 -19.62
N ASP A 346 38.65 34.80 -19.35
CA ASP A 346 39.63 35.87 -19.38
C ASP A 346 39.80 36.30 -20.84
N PHE A 347 39.47 37.58 -21.14
CA PHE A 347 39.74 38.24 -22.41
C PHE A 347 41.07 38.97 -22.32
#